data_21ef086192db1b0c0d3a02b544210b91
#
_entry.id   21ef086192db1b0c0d3a02b544210b91
#
_cell.length_a   1.000
_cell.length_b   1.000
_cell.length_c   1.000
_cell.angle_alpha   90.00
_cell.angle_beta   90.00
_cell.angle_gamma   90.00
#
_symmetry.space_group_name_H-M   'P 1'
#
loop_
_entity.id
_entity.type
_entity.pdbx_description
1 polymer ?
#
loop_
_entity_poly.entity_id
_entity_poly.type
_entity_poly.pdbx_seq_one_letter_code
_entity_poly.pdbx_strand_id
1 'polypeptide(L)'
;MHKRERHFAMLNDNRVVRPFEWGTEFIAENVNGDDPRKLFAEFSQNAIENSDEFFFKPEIHDFEIATIAADSQEGGLAPARVTWTSAIATPSQENNTAYAAYFPHETNREAAVVVLPHWNAKAGTYFDLCRFFNKVGLSSLRLTLPYHEERMPPELERADHLVAPNVGRTVQSIRQSVLDTRAAVAWLKQQGYKKVGIVGTSVGSCVAFLAFVHDMDIDAAVFNHVSGYMADVVWHGLSTYHVRAGFGDNIDLDELREYWLPVSPMVYMEKLAKLPARPQRYIYTLYDLSFPVDLSRNTMQALRRHKIKHSKAAIPCGHYTLGEKPWVYLDGYKIISYLHKHLK
;
A
#
# COMPACT_ATOMS: atom_id res chain seq x y z
N MET A 1 -9.94 -19.17 -16.28
CA MET A 1 -9.65 -18.25 -15.15
C MET A 1 -9.90 -16.79 -15.54
N HIS A 2 -9.38 -16.23 -16.64
CA HIS A 2 -9.57 -14.82 -17.05
C HIS A 2 -11.04 -14.37 -17.16
N LYS A 3 -11.96 -15.21 -17.70
CA LYS A 3 -13.39 -14.86 -17.75
C LYS A 3 -13.98 -14.66 -16.35
N ARG A 4 -13.62 -15.54 -15.40
CA ARG A 4 -14.07 -15.47 -14.02
C ARG A 4 -13.46 -14.26 -13.31
N GLU A 5 -12.17 -14.01 -13.52
CA GLU A 5 -11.48 -12.83 -13.00
C GLU A 5 -12.15 -11.52 -13.47
N ARG A 6 -12.44 -11.40 -14.77
CA ARG A 6 -13.16 -10.25 -15.33
C ARG A 6 -14.56 -10.10 -14.73
N HIS A 7 -15.28 -11.21 -14.54
CA HIS A 7 -16.60 -11.18 -13.92
C HIS A 7 -16.55 -10.58 -12.50
N PHE A 8 -15.64 -11.07 -11.65
CA PHE A 8 -15.51 -10.55 -10.30
C PHE A 8 -14.99 -9.11 -10.25
N ALA A 9 -14.09 -8.74 -11.15
CA ALA A 9 -13.57 -7.38 -11.25
C ALA A 9 -14.65 -6.35 -11.60
N MET A 10 -15.68 -6.78 -12.35
CA MET A 10 -16.78 -5.91 -12.81
C MET A 10 -18.09 -6.12 -12.02
N LEU A 11 -18.08 -7.00 -11.03
CA LEU A 11 -19.24 -7.24 -10.19
C LEU A 11 -19.50 -6.01 -9.30
N ASN A 12 -20.73 -5.48 -9.33
CA ASN A 12 -21.13 -4.27 -8.60
C ASN A 12 -20.20 -3.07 -8.90
N ASP A 13 -19.88 -2.88 -10.17
CA ASP A 13 -19.00 -1.79 -10.59
C ASP A 13 -19.66 -0.42 -10.38
N ASN A 14 -19.15 0.30 -9.38
CA ASN A 14 -19.52 1.68 -9.05
C ASN A 14 -18.40 2.68 -9.35
N ARG A 15 -17.50 2.34 -10.28
CA ARG A 15 -16.38 3.19 -10.68
C ARG A 15 -16.87 4.38 -11.48
N VAL A 16 -16.40 5.56 -11.10
CA VAL A 16 -16.72 6.82 -11.78
C VAL A 16 -15.48 7.34 -12.48
N VAL A 17 -15.62 7.68 -13.76
CA VAL A 17 -14.58 8.38 -14.50
C VAL A 17 -14.55 9.83 -14.01
N ARG A 18 -13.47 10.22 -13.36
CA ARG A 18 -13.25 11.61 -12.91
C ARG A 18 -12.47 12.40 -13.94
N PRO A 19 -12.64 13.71 -14.01
CA PRO A 19 -11.89 14.54 -14.95
C PRO A 19 -10.39 14.53 -14.64
N PHE A 20 -9.59 14.82 -15.67
CA PHE A 20 -8.17 15.04 -15.53
C PHE A 20 -7.87 16.33 -14.76
N GLU A 21 -6.90 16.23 -13.86
CA GLU A 21 -6.33 17.36 -13.14
C GLU A 21 -4.82 17.17 -12.98
N TRP A 22 -4.06 18.23 -13.12
CA TRP A 22 -2.63 18.18 -12.82
C TRP A 22 -2.38 17.98 -11.32
N GLY A 23 -3.12 18.70 -10.47
CA GLY A 23 -2.94 18.64 -9.02
C GLY A 23 -1.58 19.15 -8.56
N THR A 24 -1.09 20.20 -9.20
CA THR A 24 0.22 20.80 -8.90
C THR A 24 0.31 21.31 -7.47
N GLU A 25 -0.81 21.74 -6.89
CA GLU A 25 -0.94 22.15 -5.49
C GLU A 25 -0.62 21.05 -4.47
N PHE A 26 -0.62 19.79 -4.90
CA PHE A 26 -0.26 18.65 -4.03
C PHE A 26 1.24 18.36 -3.99
N ILE A 27 2.02 18.97 -4.88
CA ILE A 27 3.47 18.70 -4.98
C ILE A 27 4.34 19.95 -4.82
N ALA A 28 3.78 21.15 -4.98
CA ALA A 28 4.52 22.38 -4.86
C ALA A 28 3.66 23.49 -4.23
N GLU A 29 4.30 24.34 -3.44
CA GLU A 29 3.72 25.59 -2.95
C GLU A 29 3.92 26.72 -3.99
N ASN A 30 2.95 27.59 -4.16
CA ASN A 30 3.05 28.79 -5.04
C ASN A 30 3.28 28.49 -6.54
N VAL A 31 2.45 27.64 -7.13
CA VAL A 31 2.48 27.35 -8.57
C VAL A 31 1.81 28.51 -9.34
N ASN A 32 2.57 29.53 -9.70
CA ASN A 32 2.08 30.68 -10.46
C ASN A 32 2.54 30.60 -11.93
N GLY A 33 1.73 29.93 -12.78
CA GLY A 33 1.89 30.00 -14.23
C GLY A 33 2.98 29.11 -14.84
N ASP A 34 3.61 28.23 -14.07
CA ASP A 34 4.59 27.26 -14.58
C ASP A 34 3.92 26.17 -15.43
N ASP A 35 4.64 25.68 -16.44
CA ASP A 35 4.20 24.51 -17.21
C ASP A 35 4.13 23.28 -16.28
N PRO A 36 2.94 22.69 -16.06
CA PRO A 36 2.80 21.54 -15.18
C PRO A 36 3.72 20.36 -15.56
N ARG A 37 3.97 20.13 -16.84
CA ARG A 37 4.84 19.07 -17.31
C ARG A 37 6.28 19.23 -16.80
N LYS A 38 6.80 20.44 -16.94
CA LYS A 38 8.13 20.77 -16.43
C LYS A 38 8.22 20.64 -14.92
N LEU A 39 7.19 21.17 -14.22
CA LEU A 39 7.11 21.09 -12.76
C LEU A 39 7.13 19.64 -12.28
N PHE A 40 6.34 18.75 -12.89
CA PHE A 40 6.30 17.33 -12.51
C PHE A 40 7.61 16.59 -12.82
N ALA A 41 8.26 16.89 -13.94
CA ALA A 41 9.56 16.29 -14.27
C ALA A 41 10.63 16.67 -13.24
N GLU A 42 10.73 17.97 -12.91
CA GLU A 42 11.69 18.48 -11.91
C GLU A 42 11.37 17.95 -10.51
N PHE A 43 10.09 17.93 -10.12
CA PHE A 43 9.65 17.35 -8.85
C PHE A 43 9.99 15.87 -8.74
N SER A 44 9.69 15.09 -9.79
CA SER A 44 9.95 13.65 -9.83
C SER A 44 11.45 13.35 -9.66
N GLN A 45 12.30 14.06 -10.41
CA GLN A 45 13.74 13.92 -10.29
C GLN A 45 14.21 14.25 -8.87
N ASN A 46 13.81 15.39 -8.32
CA ASN A 46 14.20 15.82 -6.98
C ASN A 46 13.74 14.82 -5.91
N ALA A 47 12.49 14.36 -5.97
CA ALA A 47 11.94 13.41 -5.01
C ALA A 47 12.67 12.04 -5.04
N ILE A 48 13.18 11.61 -6.19
CA ILE A 48 13.99 10.39 -6.32
C ILE A 48 15.38 10.59 -5.75
N GLU A 49 16.05 11.67 -6.12
CA GLU A 49 17.41 12.00 -5.66
C GLU A 49 17.45 12.18 -4.14
N ASN A 50 16.41 12.79 -3.56
CA ASN A 50 16.26 13.04 -2.13
C ASN A 50 15.20 12.12 -1.49
N SER A 51 15.17 10.85 -1.88
CA SER A 51 14.08 9.94 -1.51
C SER A 51 13.96 9.64 -0.01
N ASP A 52 15.05 9.77 0.76
CA ASP A 52 15.00 9.63 2.22
C ASP A 52 14.32 10.83 2.89
N GLU A 53 14.44 12.02 2.31
CA GLU A 53 13.70 13.22 2.73
C GLU A 53 12.25 13.16 2.23
N PHE A 54 12.02 12.74 0.99
CA PHE A 54 10.68 12.57 0.43
C PHE A 54 9.85 11.59 1.24
N PHE A 55 10.44 10.48 1.68
CA PHE A 55 9.81 9.49 2.55
C PHE A 55 10.38 9.56 3.99
N PHE A 56 10.52 10.76 4.55
CA PHE A 56 11.06 10.93 5.90
C PHE A 56 10.30 10.11 6.96
N LYS A 57 10.93 9.80 8.09
CA LYS A 57 10.26 9.14 9.21
C LYS A 57 9.57 10.18 10.09
N PRO A 58 8.23 10.18 10.16
CA PRO A 58 7.52 11.18 10.95
C PRO A 58 7.76 10.99 12.45
N GLU A 59 7.95 12.09 13.15
CA GLU A 59 7.91 12.13 14.62
C GLU A 59 6.48 12.45 15.05
N ILE A 60 5.77 11.46 15.52
CA ILE A 60 4.38 11.57 15.96
C ILE A 60 4.32 11.47 17.49
N HIS A 61 3.64 12.42 18.11
CA HIS A 61 3.55 12.53 19.58
C HIS A 61 2.11 12.40 20.11
N ASP A 62 1.12 12.37 19.22
CA ASP A 62 -0.31 12.39 19.52
C ASP A 62 -1.01 11.05 19.28
N PHE A 63 -0.29 9.94 19.42
CA PHE A 63 -0.91 8.64 19.34
C PHE A 63 -1.94 8.42 20.45
N GLU A 64 -3.17 8.11 20.07
CA GLU A 64 -4.25 7.73 20.99
C GLU A 64 -4.65 6.28 20.77
N ILE A 65 -4.95 5.58 21.88
CA ILE A 65 -5.45 4.20 21.84
C ILE A 65 -6.82 4.16 22.49
N ALA A 66 -7.82 3.71 21.76
CA ALA A 66 -9.16 3.48 22.27
C ALA A 66 -9.56 2.00 22.11
N THR A 67 -10.15 1.42 23.14
CA THR A 67 -10.74 0.09 23.03
C THR A 67 -11.99 0.18 22.15
N ILE A 68 -12.07 -0.61 21.09
CA ILE A 68 -13.32 -0.76 20.34
C ILE A 68 -14.19 -1.73 21.13
N ALA A 69 -15.41 -1.30 21.51
CA ALA A 69 -16.38 -2.19 22.14
C ALA A 69 -16.60 -3.40 21.21
N ALA A 70 -16.44 -4.61 21.75
CA ALA A 70 -16.70 -5.83 21.01
C ALA A 70 -18.17 -5.84 20.63
N ASP A 71 -18.45 -5.78 19.32
CA ASP A 71 -19.79 -6.11 18.84
C ASP A 71 -19.99 -7.60 19.09
N SER A 72 -20.95 -7.94 19.93
CA SER A 72 -21.12 -9.23 20.63
C SER A 72 -21.43 -10.43 19.71
N GLN A 73 -21.33 -10.30 18.40
CA GLN A 73 -21.71 -11.33 17.43
C GLN A 73 -20.55 -12.10 16.77
N GLU A 74 -19.30 -11.60 16.83
CA GLU A 74 -18.15 -12.33 16.32
C GLU A 74 -17.19 -12.70 17.46
N GLY A 75 -17.20 -13.95 17.87
CA GLY A 75 -16.33 -14.51 18.93
C GLY A 75 -14.84 -14.44 18.60
N GLY A 76 -14.24 -13.26 18.61
CA GLY A 76 -12.82 -13.01 18.39
C GLY A 76 -12.36 -11.77 19.14
N LEU A 77 -11.04 -11.66 19.37
CA LEU A 77 -10.41 -10.51 20.03
C LEU A 77 -10.78 -9.23 19.26
N ALA A 78 -11.48 -8.29 19.92
CA ALA A 78 -11.77 -6.99 19.35
C ALA A 78 -10.46 -6.18 19.24
N PRO A 79 -10.19 -5.52 18.11
CA PRO A 79 -9.02 -4.66 18.00
C PRO A 79 -9.15 -3.43 18.88
N ALA A 80 -8.01 -2.86 19.30
CA ALA A 80 -7.97 -1.49 19.76
C ALA A 80 -7.84 -0.55 18.54
N ARG A 81 -8.49 0.62 18.60
CA ARG A 81 -8.26 1.68 17.61
C ARG A 81 -7.04 2.49 18.01
N VAL A 82 -6.13 2.70 17.08
CA VAL A 82 -5.00 3.62 17.23
C VAL A 82 -5.19 4.76 16.24
N THR A 83 -5.05 6.01 16.69
CA THR A 83 -5.16 7.21 15.87
C THR A 83 -3.99 8.14 16.11
N TRP A 84 -3.67 8.97 15.11
CA TRP A 84 -2.68 10.04 15.20
C TRP A 84 -2.88 11.05 14.06
N THR A 85 -2.35 12.25 14.19
CA THR A 85 -2.31 13.22 13.10
C THR A 85 -1.35 12.74 12.01
N SER A 86 -1.85 12.61 10.78
CA SER A 86 -1.03 12.25 9.62
C SER A 86 0.01 13.34 9.33
N ALA A 87 1.22 12.92 8.93
CA ALA A 87 2.33 13.86 8.67
C ALA A 87 2.11 14.77 7.45
N ILE A 88 1.11 14.48 6.62
CA ILE A 88 0.70 15.32 5.48
C ILE A 88 -0.70 15.84 5.74
N ALA A 89 -0.83 17.16 5.82
CA ALA A 89 -2.13 17.83 5.82
C ALA A 89 -2.67 17.90 4.38
N THR A 90 -3.94 17.56 4.23
CA THR A 90 -4.67 17.62 2.95
C THR A 90 -5.88 18.52 3.08
N PRO A 91 -6.47 18.99 1.95
CA PRO A 91 -7.72 19.76 2.00
C PRO A 91 -8.90 19.00 2.61
N SER A 92 -8.87 17.65 2.58
CA SER A 92 -9.90 16.78 3.18
C SER A 92 -9.57 16.56 4.66
N GLN A 93 -10.33 17.21 5.56
CA GLN A 93 -10.09 17.17 7.01
C GLN A 93 -10.09 15.74 7.57
N GLU A 94 -11.02 14.90 7.11
CA GLU A 94 -11.17 13.50 7.51
C GLU A 94 -9.90 12.70 7.22
N ASN A 95 -9.20 13.02 6.12
CA ASN A 95 -7.98 12.33 5.71
C ASN A 95 -6.77 12.66 6.58
N ASN A 96 -6.81 13.75 7.36
CA ASN A 96 -5.67 14.23 8.13
C ASN A 96 -5.47 13.49 9.46
N THR A 97 -6.43 12.65 9.87
CA THR A 97 -6.26 11.71 10.98
C THR A 97 -5.97 10.33 10.40
N ALA A 98 -4.87 9.72 10.82
CA ALA A 98 -4.56 8.33 10.50
C ALA A 98 -5.22 7.39 11.51
N TYR A 99 -5.69 6.25 11.02
CA TYR A 99 -6.38 5.23 11.81
C TYR A 99 -5.75 3.86 11.61
N ALA A 100 -5.68 3.07 12.67
CA ALA A 100 -5.29 1.68 12.58
C ALA A 100 -6.07 0.81 13.57
N ALA A 101 -6.35 -0.44 13.16
CA ALA A 101 -6.88 -1.47 14.02
C ALA A 101 -5.73 -2.32 14.58
N TYR A 102 -5.52 -2.29 15.88
CA TYR A 102 -4.43 -2.96 16.56
C TYR A 102 -4.92 -4.23 17.25
N PHE A 103 -4.30 -5.35 16.93
CA PHE A 103 -4.55 -6.67 17.46
C PHE A 103 -3.34 -7.13 18.28
N PRO A 104 -3.23 -6.73 19.55
CA PRO A 104 -2.14 -7.18 20.42
C PRO A 104 -2.26 -8.69 20.70
N HIS A 105 -1.15 -9.41 20.70
CA HIS A 105 -1.10 -10.73 21.30
C HIS A 105 -1.07 -10.59 22.83
N GLU A 106 -1.80 -11.43 23.55
CA GLU A 106 -2.01 -11.28 24.99
C GLU A 106 -0.70 -11.29 25.79
N THR A 107 0.21 -12.18 25.45
CA THR A 107 1.44 -12.43 26.23
C THR A 107 2.73 -12.19 25.46
N ASN A 108 2.71 -12.18 24.13
CA ASN A 108 3.92 -12.05 23.31
C ASN A 108 4.03 -10.68 22.67
N ARG A 109 5.09 -9.93 23.03
CA ARG A 109 5.45 -8.61 22.51
C ARG A 109 6.75 -8.63 21.71
N GLU A 110 7.25 -9.81 21.31
CA GLU A 110 8.51 -9.92 20.56
C GLU A 110 8.39 -9.35 19.14
N ALA A 111 7.26 -9.65 18.46
CA ALA A 111 7.08 -9.23 17.09
C ALA A 111 5.65 -8.80 16.75
N ALA A 112 5.55 -7.83 15.81
CA ALA A 112 4.29 -7.35 15.26
C ALA A 112 4.36 -7.23 13.73
N VAL A 113 3.20 -7.20 13.07
CA VAL A 113 3.06 -7.05 11.61
C VAL A 113 2.17 -5.88 11.28
N VAL A 114 2.67 -4.94 10.48
CA VAL A 114 1.85 -3.90 9.84
C VAL A 114 1.16 -4.51 8.61
N VAL A 115 -0.15 -4.36 8.53
CA VAL A 115 -0.99 -4.90 7.44
C VAL A 115 -1.58 -3.76 6.64
N LEU A 116 -1.22 -3.67 5.37
CA LEU A 116 -1.68 -2.64 4.43
C LEU A 116 -2.68 -3.23 3.44
N PRO A 117 -3.93 -2.74 3.46
CA PRO A 117 -4.99 -3.28 2.62
C PRO A 117 -4.86 -2.91 1.15
N HIS A 118 -5.70 -3.53 0.31
CA HIS A 118 -5.88 -3.13 -1.07
C HIS A 118 -6.74 -1.85 -1.20
N TRP A 119 -6.75 -1.26 -2.39
CA TRP A 119 -7.59 -0.09 -2.71
C TRP A 119 -9.08 -0.41 -2.58
N ASN A 120 -9.83 0.50 -1.96
CA ASN A 120 -11.25 0.33 -1.63
C ASN A 120 -11.56 -0.86 -0.69
N ALA A 121 -10.59 -1.25 0.15
CA ALA A 121 -10.86 -2.16 1.25
C ALA A 121 -11.92 -1.56 2.19
N LYS A 122 -12.90 -2.37 2.56
CA LYS A 122 -13.94 -1.98 3.51
C LYS A 122 -13.46 -2.17 4.94
N ALA A 123 -14.12 -1.52 5.89
CA ALA A 123 -13.91 -1.73 7.32
C ALA A 123 -13.96 -3.22 7.67
N GLY A 124 -13.05 -3.68 8.52
CA GLY A 124 -12.92 -5.08 8.88
C GLY A 124 -12.17 -5.97 7.88
N THR A 125 -11.94 -5.52 6.65
CA THR A 125 -11.13 -6.29 5.68
C THR A 125 -9.73 -6.52 6.24
N TYR A 126 -9.19 -7.75 6.13
CA TYR A 126 -7.94 -8.25 6.73
C TYR A 126 -7.95 -8.47 8.26
N PHE A 127 -9.06 -8.28 8.97
CA PHE A 127 -9.14 -8.60 10.38
C PHE A 127 -8.90 -10.09 10.64
N ASP A 128 -9.37 -10.97 9.76
CA ASP A 128 -9.09 -12.41 9.89
C ASP A 128 -7.60 -12.71 9.74
N LEU A 129 -6.91 -12.04 8.81
CA LEU A 129 -5.45 -12.17 8.70
C LEU A 129 -4.75 -11.73 9.99
N CYS A 130 -5.20 -10.61 10.59
CA CYS A 130 -4.70 -10.11 11.87
C CYS A 130 -4.95 -11.12 13.01
N ARG A 131 -6.16 -11.69 13.08
CA ARG A 131 -6.49 -12.74 14.06
C ARG A 131 -5.64 -14.00 13.85
N PHE A 132 -5.34 -14.37 12.61
CA PHE A 132 -4.44 -15.48 12.32
C PHE A 132 -3.00 -15.20 12.72
N PHE A 133 -2.48 -13.98 12.55
CA PHE A 133 -1.19 -13.59 13.12
C PHE A 133 -1.18 -13.77 14.63
N ASN A 134 -2.24 -13.36 15.33
CA ASN A 134 -2.38 -13.59 16.77
C ASN A 134 -2.29 -15.07 17.15
N LYS A 135 -2.99 -15.95 16.43
CA LYS A 135 -2.94 -17.40 16.67
C LYS A 135 -1.54 -18.02 16.55
N VAL A 136 -0.65 -17.39 15.80
CA VAL A 136 0.76 -17.84 15.66
C VAL A 136 1.73 -17.03 16.53
N GLY A 137 1.23 -16.20 17.44
CA GLY A 137 2.03 -15.46 18.42
C GLY A 137 2.60 -14.13 17.91
N LEU A 138 2.03 -13.57 16.84
CA LEU A 138 2.37 -12.24 16.33
C LEU A 138 1.26 -11.25 16.60
N SER A 139 1.59 -10.08 17.13
CA SER A 139 0.67 -8.95 17.12
C SER A 139 0.52 -8.38 15.72
N SER A 140 -0.53 -7.63 15.45
CA SER A 140 -0.67 -6.97 14.15
C SER A 140 -1.38 -5.62 14.25
N LEU A 141 -1.11 -4.75 13.29
CA LEU A 141 -1.69 -3.43 13.17
C LEU A 141 -2.12 -3.22 11.71
N ARG A 142 -3.43 -3.20 11.48
CA ARG A 142 -4.01 -2.95 10.15
C ARG A 142 -4.25 -1.47 9.98
N LEU A 143 -3.49 -0.84 9.07
CA LEU A 143 -3.57 0.59 8.78
C LEU A 143 -4.75 0.90 7.85
N THR A 144 -5.50 1.96 8.13
CA THR A 144 -6.46 2.54 7.17
C THR A 144 -5.69 3.48 6.23
N LEU A 145 -5.69 3.15 4.92
CA LEU A 145 -5.03 3.98 3.92
C LEU A 145 -5.74 5.34 3.76
N PRO A 146 -5.06 6.38 3.26
CA PRO A 146 -5.68 7.67 2.99
C PRO A 146 -6.96 7.54 2.15
N TYR A 147 -7.94 8.36 2.45
CA TYR A 147 -9.25 8.44 1.80
C TYR A 147 -10.12 7.16 1.92
N HIS A 148 -9.77 6.21 2.81
CA HIS A 148 -10.58 5.02 3.09
C HIS A 148 -11.31 5.15 4.43
N GLU A 149 -12.43 4.47 4.53
CA GLU A 149 -13.18 4.31 5.80
C GLU A 149 -13.42 5.66 6.49
N GLU A 150 -12.95 5.85 7.72
CA GLU A 150 -13.08 7.09 8.49
C GLU A 150 -12.34 8.28 7.87
N ARG A 151 -11.40 8.03 6.95
CA ARG A 151 -10.61 9.06 6.25
C ARG A 151 -11.24 9.49 4.94
N MET A 152 -12.37 8.90 4.54
CA MET A 152 -13.02 9.21 3.28
C MET A 152 -13.86 10.48 3.44
N PRO A 153 -13.62 11.51 2.62
CA PRO A 153 -14.43 12.72 2.64
C PRO A 153 -15.86 12.44 2.18
N PRO A 154 -16.84 13.21 2.67
CA PRO A 154 -18.27 12.90 2.49
C PRO A 154 -18.76 12.94 1.03
N GLU A 155 -18.04 13.60 0.13
CA GLU A 155 -18.35 13.63 -1.30
C GLU A 155 -17.92 12.37 -2.06
N LEU A 156 -17.26 11.43 -1.38
CA LEU A 156 -16.78 10.18 -1.99
C LEU A 156 -17.56 8.97 -1.49
N GLU A 157 -17.89 8.06 -2.40
CA GLU A 157 -18.40 6.72 -2.09
C GLU A 157 -17.30 5.65 -2.18
N ARG A 158 -16.15 6.03 -2.73
CA ARG A 158 -14.98 5.19 -2.96
C ARG A 158 -13.72 6.01 -2.67
N ALA A 159 -12.64 5.33 -2.31
CA ALA A 159 -11.34 5.97 -2.09
C ALA A 159 -10.68 6.46 -3.39
N ASP A 160 -11.45 7.16 -4.24
CA ASP A 160 -10.99 7.58 -5.57
C ASP A 160 -9.88 8.63 -5.48
N HIS A 161 -9.73 9.33 -4.35
CA HIS A 161 -8.63 10.29 -4.16
C HIS A 161 -7.28 9.61 -3.86
N LEU A 162 -7.25 8.31 -3.51
CA LEU A 162 -5.97 7.60 -3.35
C LEU A 162 -5.26 7.40 -4.69
N VAL A 163 -6.04 7.00 -5.73
CA VAL A 163 -5.54 6.82 -7.10
C VAL A 163 -6.56 7.44 -8.04
N ALA A 164 -6.21 8.54 -8.67
CA ALA A 164 -7.08 9.37 -9.47
C ALA A 164 -6.41 9.84 -10.76
N PRO A 165 -7.17 10.34 -11.74
CA PRO A 165 -6.61 11.10 -12.86
C PRO A 165 -6.22 12.53 -12.43
N ASN A 166 -5.88 12.71 -11.18
CA ASN A 166 -5.19 13.87 -10.59
C ASN A 166 -3.76 13.43 -10.27
N VAL A 167 -2.80 13.94 -11.06
CA VAL A 167 -1.41 13.44 -11.05
C VAL A 167 -0.75 13.68 -9.69
N GLY A 168 -0.82 14.91 -9.19
CA GLY A 168 -0.16 15.30 -7.93
C GLY A 168 -0.84 14.70 -6.70
N ARG A 169 -2.17 14.67 -6.66
CA ARG A 169 -2.91 14.06 -5.53
C ARG A 169 -2.54 12.59 -5.37
N THR A 170 -2.43 11.84 -6.47
CA THR A 170 -2.02 10.43 -6.41
C THR A 170 -0.62 10.27 -5.80
N VAL A 171 0.34 11.10 -6.22
CA VAL A 171 1.69 11.10 -5.64
C VAL A 171 1.65 11.41 -4.14
N GLN A 172 0.94 12.49 -3.75
CA GLN A 172 0.81 12.87 -2.34
C GLN A 172 0.13 11.78 -1.52
N SER A 173 -0.93 11.16 -2.02
CA SER A 173 -1.70 10.10 -1.32
C SER A 173 -0.86 8.85 -1.06
N ILE A 174 -0.06 8.42 -2.04
CA ILE A 174 0.86 7.29 -1.87
C ILE A 174 1.99 7.69 -0.90
N ARG A 175 2.55 8.89 -1.03
CA ARG A 175 3.54 9.41 -0.06
C ARG A 175 2.97 9.43 1.35
N GLN A 176 1.76 9.95 1.56
CA GLN A 176 1.07 9.96 2.85
C GLN A 176 0.91 8.54 3.40
N SER A 177 0.51 7.58 2.55
CA SER A 177 0.40 6.17 2.94
C SER A 177 1.73 5.60 3.45
N VAL A 178 2.85 5.95 2.82
CA VAL A 178 4.19 5.51 3.24
C VAL A 178 4.59 6.14 4.57
N LEU A 179 4.36 7.45 4.75
CA LEU A 179 4.68 8.15 6.00
C LEU A 179 3.84 7.62 7.16
N ASP A 180 2.52 7.43 6.97
CA ASP A 180 1.65 6.83 7.99
C ASP A 180 2.09 5.39 8.32
N THR A 181 2.56 4.63 7.33
CA THR A 181 3.12 3.29 7.55
C THR A 181 4.39 3.35 8.41
N ARG A 182 5.29 4.29 8.14
CA ARG A 182 6.51 4.47 8.94
C ARG A 182 6.20 4.95 10.36
N ALA A 183 5.19 5.82 10.53
CA ALA A 183 4.68 6.21 11.85
C ALA A 183 4.14 4.99 12.63
N ALA A 184 3.36 4.13 11.96
CA ALA A 184 2.85 2.89 12.56
C ALA A 184 3.98 1.93 12.98
N VAL A 185 5.04 1.80 12.17
CA VAL A 185 6.24 1.01 12.53
C VAL A 185 6.93 1.60 13.74
N ALA A 186 7.15 2.93 13.76
CA ALA A 186 7.77 3.63 14.89
C ALA A 186 6.95 3.43 16.18
N TRP A 187 5.62 3.56 16.10
CA TRP A 187 4.73 3.31 17.22
C TRP A 187 4.86 1.88 17.76
N LEU A 188 4.89 0.87 16.90
CA LEU A 188 5.08 -0.52 17.32
C LEU A 188 6.45 -0.70 18.04
N LYS A 189 7.52 -0.09 17.53
CA LYS A 189 8.83 -0.10 18.24
C LYS A 189 8.74 0.57 19.60
N GLN A 190 8.01 1.70 19.74
CA GLN A 190 7.77 2.36 21.03
C GLN A 190 6.93 1.49 22.00
N GLN A 191 6.03 0.64 21.48
CA GLN A 191 5.29 -0.35 22.28
C GLN A 191 6.17 -1.53 22.74
N GLY A 192 7.46 -1.56 22.39
CA GLY A 192 8.44 -2.56 22.83
C GLY A 192 8.58 -3.76 21.90
N TYR A 193 7.98 -3.75 20.71
CA TYR A 193 8.19 -4.82 19.75
C TYR A 193 9.63 -4.81 19.21
N LYS A 194 10.34 -5.92 19.37
CA LYS A 194 11.74 -6.06 18.91
C LYS A 194 11.83 -6.19 17.41
N LYS A 195 10.88 -6.89 16.79
CA LYS A 195 10.81 -7.09 15.35
C LYS A 195 9.47 -6.61 14.80
N VAL A 196 9.52 -5.94 13.66
CA VAL A 196 8.33 -5.50 12.94
C VAL A 196 8.36 -6.03 11.51
N GLY A 197 7.34 -6.79 11.13
CA GLY A 197 7.10 -7.20 9.75
C GLY A 197 6.09 -6.28 9.06
N ILE A 198 6.05 -6.37 7.73
CA ILE A 198 5.05 -5.68 6.94
C ILE A 198 4.46 -6.62 5.88
N VAL A 199 3.17 -6.52 5.67
CA VAL A 199 2.49 -7.12 4.50
C VAL A 199 1.59 -6.09 3.84
N GLY A 200 1.68 -6.00 2.52
CA GLY A 200 0.77 -5.16 1.73
C GLY A 200 0.18 -5.92 0.56
N THR A 201 -1.07 -5.64 0.25
CA THR A 201 -1.81 -6.25 -0.86
C THR A 201 -2.20 -5.21 -1.90
N SER A 202 -1.96 -5.48 -3.18
CA SER A 202 -2.31 -4.58 -4.29
C SER A 202 -1.63 -3.20 -4.11
N VAL A 203 -2.34 -2.07 -4.08
CA VAL A 203 -1.74 -0.76 -3.78
C VAL A 203 -0.98 -0.78 -2.46
N GLY A 204 -1.48 -1.49 -1.46
CA GLY A 204 -0.79 -1.68 -0.18
C GLY A 204 0.57 -2.37 -0.35
N SER A 205 0.78 -3.20 -1.39
CA SER A 205 2.09 -3.81 -1.67
C SER A 205 3.11 -2.79 -2.18
N CYS A 206 2.65 -1.81 -2.97
CA CYS A 206 3.48 -0.68 -3.40
C CYS A 206 3.92 0.16 -2.20
N VAL A 207 2.97 0.55 -1.34
CA VAL A 207 3.24 1.28 -0.09
C VAL A 207 4.19 0.50 0.83
N ALA A 208 3.93 -0.81 1.01
CA ALA A 208 4.79 -1.69 1.82
C ALA A 208 6.22 -1.74 1.29
N PHE A 209 6.40 -1.83 -0.04
CA PHE A 209 7.72 -1.85 -0.66
C PHE A 209 8.46 -0.53 -0.44
N LEU A 210 7.80 0.59 -0.68
CA LEU A 210 8.38 1.93 -0.48
C LEU A 210 8.77 2.15 0.99
N ALA A 211 7.89 1.78 1.94
CA ALA A 211 8.21 1.84 3.36
C ALA A 211 9.38 0.91 3.71
N PHE A 212 9.41 -0.33 3.20
CA PHE A 212 10.49 -1.30 3.45
C PHE A 212 11.86 -0.81 2.97
N VAL A 213 11.92 -0.12 1.83
CA VAL A 213 13.18 0.43 1.31
C VAL A 213 13.68 1.61 2.14
N HIS A 214 12.77 2.42 2.71
CA HIS A 214 13.13 3.65 3.43
C HIS A 214 13.08 3.51 4.97
N ASP A 215 12.72 2.33 5.51
CA ASP A 215 12.69 2.10 6.95
C ASP A 215 13.40 0.80 7.35
N MET A 216 14.53 0.94 8.05
CA MET A 216 15.32 -0.20 8.52
C MET A 216 14.74 -0.86 9.77
N ASP A 217 13.73 -0.26 10.41
CA ASP A 217 12.99 -0.88 11.52
C ASP A 217 12.00 -1.96 11.06
N ILE A 218 11.82 -2.13 9.73
CA ILE A 218 11.03 -3.22 9.15
C ILE A 218 11.94 -4.43 8.90
N ASP A 219 11.78 -5.48 9.69
CA ASP A 219 12.66 -6.65 9.71
C ASP A 219 12.35 -7.68 8.61
N ALA A 220 11.08 -7.79 8.18
CA ALA A 220 10.66 -8.73 7.14
C ALA A 220 9.45 -8.19 6.37
N ALA A 221 9.32 -8.55 5.09
CA ALA A 221 8.23 -8.05 4.24
C ALA A 221 7.58 -9.14 3.38
N VAL A 222 6.27 -8.99 3.13
CA VAL A 222 5.52 -9.71 2.10
C VAL A 222 4.79 -8.70 1.20
N PHE A 223 5.08 -8.76 -0.10
CA PHE A 223 4.46 -7.92 -1.12
C PHE A 223 3.51 -8.80 -1.94
N ASN A 224 2.21 -8.59 -1.77
CA ASN A 224 1.18 -9.36 -2.44
C ASN A 224 0.58 -8.55 -3.59
N HIS A 225 0.69 -9.04 -4.83
CA HIS A 225 0.40 -8.35 -6.09
C HIS A 225 1.28 -7.09 -6.29
N VAL A 226 2.58 -7.27 -6.42
CA VAL A 226 3.51 -6.17 -6.64
C VAL A 226 3.75 -5.91 -8.13
N SER A 227 3.88 -4.65 -8.49
CA SER A 227 4.39 -4.18 -9.79
C SER A 227 5.53 -3.17 -9.57
N GLY A 228 6.39 -3.04 -10.59
CA GLY A 228 7.50 -2.10 -10.55
C GLY A 228 7.08 -0.65 -10.76
N TYR A 229 6.13 -0.40 -11.67
CA TYR A 229 5.66 0.93 -12.01
C TYR A 229 4.20 1.09 -11.69
N MET A 230 3.85 2.12 -10.91
CA MET A 230 2.45 2.43 -10.57
C MET A 230 1.66 2.87 -11.80
N ALA A 231 2.26 3.66 -12.68
CA ALA A 231 1.64 4.11 -13.93
C ALA A 231 1.20 2.94 -14.81
N ASP A 232 2.04 1.90 -14.97
CA ASP A 232 1.71 0.72 -15.76
C ASP A 232 0.50 -0.05 -15.22
N VAL A 233 0.40 -0.17 -13.89
CA VAL A 233 -0.77 -0.81 -13.26
C VAL A 233 -2.04 -0.03 -13.56
N VAL A 234 -2.00 1.28 -13.41
CA VAL A 234 -3.16 2.15 -13.66
C VAL A 234 -3.53 2.15 -15.14
N TRP A 235 -2.56 2.15 -16.02
CA TRP A 235 -2.78 2.20 -17.47
C TRP A 235 -3.33 0.90 -18.06
N HIS A 236 -2.84 -0.25 -17.58
CA HIS A 236 -3.17 -1.56 -18.15
C HIS A 236 -4.13 -2.39 -17.29
N GLY A 237 -4.33 -2.00 -16.03
CA GLY A 237 -5.13 -2.75 -15.08
C GLY A 237 -6.62 -2.65 -15.33
N LEU A 238 -7.32 -3.80 -15.25
CA LEU A 238 -8.77 -3.84 -15.36
C LEU A 238 -9.47 -3.07 -14.25
N SER A 239 -8.93 -3.08 -13.03
CA SER A 239 -9.53 -2.38 -11.88
C SER A 239 -9.40 -0.86 -11.94
N THR A 240 -8.52 -0.34 -12.78
CA THR A 240 -8.17 1.07 -12.90
C THR A 240 -8.59 1.71 -14.23
N TYR A 241 -9.38 1.00 -15.06
CA TYR A 241 -9.79 1.47 -16.38
C TYR A 241 -10.45 2.85 -16.35
N HIS A 242 -11.22 3.15 -15.30
CA HIS A 242 -11.90 4.43 -15.12
C HIS A 242 -10.92 5.58 -14.82
N VAL A 243 -9.83 5.29 -14.09
CA VAL A 243 -8.75 6.25 -13.86
C VAL A 243 -8.03 6.57 -15.17
N ARG A 244 -7.68 5.53 -15.94
CA ARG A 244 -7.09 5.70 -17.26
C ARG A 244 -8.00 6.51 -18.19
N ALA A 245 -9.30 6.22 -18.19
CA ALA A 245 -10.26 6.96 -19.00
C ALA A 245 -10.31 8.45 -18.62
N GLY A 246 -10.12 8.77 -17.35
CA GLY A 246 -10.08 10.15 -16.86
C GLY A 246 -8.87 10.95 -17.33
N PHE A 247 -7.75 10.31 -17.66
CA PHE A 247 -6.60 11.01 -18.28
C PHE A 247 -6.91 11.51 -19.70
N GLY A 248 -7.78 10.81 -20.44
CA GLY A 248 -8.12 11.16 -21.84
C GLY A 248 -6.86 11.29 -22.71
N ASP A 249 -6.77 12.39 -23.45
CA ASP A 249 -5.63 12.76 -24.29
C ASP A 249 -4.70 13.78 -23.62
N ASN A 250 -4.88 14.08 -22.31
CA ASN A 250 -4.11 15.11 -21.62
C ASN A 250 -2.68 14.65 -21.29
N ILE A 251 -2.47 13.35 -21.10
CA ILE A 251 -1.21 12.74 -20.70
C ILE A 251 -1.11 11.33 -21.28
N ASP A 252 0.08 10.92 -21.70
CA ASP A 252 0.35 9.56 -22.14
C ASP A 252 0.98 8.70 -21.03
N LEU A 253 1.24 7.42 -21.35
CA LEU A 253 1.83 6.49 -20.38
C LEU A 253 3.26 6.85 -20.00
N ASP A 254 4.06 7.35 -20.94
CA ASP A 254 5.46 7.63 -20.69
C ASP A 254 5.61 8.89 -19.82
N GLU A 255 4.79 9.92 -20.07
CA GLU A 255 4.65 11.08 -19.18
C GLU A 255 4.17 10.66 -17.77
N LEU A 256 3.13 9.82 -17.69
CA LEU A 256 2.62 9.36 -16.39
C LEU A 256 3.67 8.52 -15.63
N ARG A 257 4.45 7.71 -16.33
CA ARG A 257 5.58 6.99 -15.72
C ARG A 257 6.58 7.95 -15.12
N GLU A 258 7.00 8.97 -15.86
CA GLU A 258 7.96 9.97 -15.40
C GLU A 258 7.48 10.67 -14.13
N TYR A 259 6.23 11.15 -14.13
CA TYR A 259 5.67 11.90 -13.00
C TYR A 259 5.39 11.03 -11.76
N TRP A 260 5.11 9.74 -11.94
CA TRP A 260 4.88 8.80 -10.85
C TRP A 260 6.09 7.91 -10.50
N LEU A 261 7.27 8.21 -11.03
CA LEU A 261 8.51 7.52 -10.63
C LEU A 261 8.75 7.56 -9.11
N PRO A 262 8.56 8.70 -8.40
CA PRO A 262 8.82 8.76 -6.97
C PRO A 262 8.01 7.74 -6.15
N VAL A 263 6.83 7.36 -6.64
CA VAL A 263 5.94 6.38 -5.98
C VAL A 263 5.95 5.01 -6.65
N SER A 264 6.96 4.73 -7.46
CA SER A 264 7.11 3.47 -8.21
C SER A 264 8.25 2.61 -7.65
N PRO A 265 7.99 1.37 -7.21
CA PRO A 265 9.01 0.46 -6.64
C PRO A 265 10.25 0.26 -7.50
N MET A 266 10.12 0.32 -8.84
CA MET A 266 11.22 0.03 -9.77
C MET A 266 12.42 0.96 -9.60
N VAL A 267 12.18 2.22 -9.28
CA VAL A 267 13.22 3.25 -9.11
C VAL A 267 14.15 2.93 -7.94
N TYR A 268 13.64 2.25 -6.92
CA TYR A 268 14.37 1.98 -5.69
C TYR A 268 15.03 0.59 -5.65
N MET A 269 15.07 -0.15 -6.76
CA MET A 269 15.72 -1.47 -6.81
C MET A 269 17.23 -1.39 -6.52
N GLU A 270 17.91 -0.37 -7.04
CA GLU A 270 19.33 -0.16 -6.76
C GLU A 270 19.57 0.22 -5.28
N LYS A 271 18.73 1.11 -4.72
CA LYS A 271 18.76 1.46 -3.30
C LYS A 271 18.57 0.23 -2.44
N LEU A 272 17.53 -0.58 -2.71
CA LEU A 272 17.26 -1.82 -1.99
C LEU A 272 18.45 -2.81 -2.05
N ALA A 273 19.12 -2.91 -3.19
CA ALA A 273 20.29 -3.78 -3.37
C ALA A 273 21.51 -3.36 -2.53
N LYS A 274 21.61 -2.08 -2.19
CA LYS A 274 22.70 -1.51 -1.36
C LYS A 274 22.42 -1.62 0.15
N LEU A 275 21.17 -1.84 0.54
CA LEU A 275 20.77 -2.00 1.94
C LEU A 275 21.16 -3.39 2.47
N PRO A 276 21.32 -3.55 3.81
CA PRO A 276 21.43 -4.85 4.44
C PRO A 276 20.28 -5.77 4.03
N ALA A 277 20.60 -7.01 3.66
CA ALA A 277 19.62 -7.95 3.17
C ALA A 277 18.63 -8.33 4.29
N ARG A 278 17.34 -8.10 4.05
CA ARG A 278 16.24 -8.45 4.95
C ARG A 278 15.31 -9.46 4.27
N PRO A 279 14.66 -10.38 5.02
CA PRO A 279 13.70 -11.32 4.49
C PRO A 279 12.55 -10.61 3.73
N GLN A 280 12.34 -10.99 2.47
CA GLN A 280 11.28 -10.42 1.64
C GLN A 280 10.70 -11.47 0.70
N ARG A 281 9.37 -11.50 0.60
CA ARG A 281 8.60 -12.39 -0.27
C ARG A 281 7.70 -11.60 -1.20
N TYR A 282 7.67 -12.03 -2.46
CA TYR A 282 6.80 -11.50 -3.50
C TYR A 282 5.78 -12.54 -3.90
N ILE A 283 4.50 -12.21 -3.79
CA ILE A 283 3.38 -13.07 -4.20
C ILE A 283 2.71 -12.40 -5.41
N TYR A 284 2.42 -13.16 -6.44
CA TYR A 284 1.66 -12.70 -7.60
C TYR A 284 0.77 -13.80 -8.15
N THR A 285 -0.26 -13.42 -8.91
CA THR A 285 -1.22 -14.35 -9.48
C THR A 285 -1.06 -14.47 -10.99
N LEU A 286 -1.30 -15.67 -11.52
CA LEU A 286 -0.99 -16.00 -12.92
C LEU A 286 -2.05 -15.50 -13.92
N TYR A 287 -3.23 -15.16 -13.44
CA TYR A 287 -4.37 -14.72 -14.25
C TYR A 287 -4.87 -13.34 -13.84
N ASP A 288 -3.96 -12.53 -13.28
CA ASP A 288 -4.23 -11.17 -12.83
C ASP A 288 -4.54 -10.26 -14.02
N LEU A 289 -5.68 -9.58 -13.96
CA LEU A 289 -6.08 -8.56 -14.92
C LEU A 289 -5.97 -7.14 -14.36
N SER A 290 -5.78 -7.01 -13.04
CA SER A 290 -5.57 -5.72 -12.37
C SER A 290 -4.09 -5.37 -12.32
N PHE A 291 -3.25 -6.37 -12.02
CA PHE A 291 -1.79 -6.31 -12.12
C PHE A 291 -1.35 -7.32 -13.20
N PRO A 292 -1.41 -6.97 -14.48
CA PRO A 292 -1.02 -7.89 -15.55
C PRO A 292 0.26 -8.64 -15.21
N VAL A 293 0.23 -9.96 -15.36
CA VAL A 293 1.28 -10.86 -14.85
C VAL A 293 2.69 -10.50 -15.33
N ASP A 294 2.79 -9.87 -16.50
CA ASP A 294 4.06 -9.44 -17.05
C ASP A 294 4.69 -8.30 -16.24
N LEU A 295 3.87 -7.41 -15.65
CA LEU A 295 4.37 -6.38 -14.74
C LEU A 295 4.99 -6.98 -13.47
N SER A 296 4.35 -8.02 -12.91
CA SER A 296 4.92 -8.77 -11.78
C SER A 296 6.20 -9.51 -12.19
N ARG A 297 6.22 -10.13 -13.37
CA ARG A 297 7.42 -10.80 -13.91
C ARG A 297 8.58 -9.84 -14.13
N ASN A 298 8.31 -8.63 -14.63
CA ASN A 298 9.30 -7.56 -14.79
C ASN A 298 9.92 -7.17 -13.45
N THR A 299 9.09 -7.06 -12.40
CA THR A 299 9.57 -6.83 -11.04
C THR A 299 10.49 -7.96 -10.56
N MET A 300 10.10 -9.23 -10.78
CA MET A 300 10.95 -10.39 -10.44
C MET A 300 12.26 -10.40 -11.25
N GLN A 301 12.25 -9.93 -12.48
CA GLN A 301 13.45 -9.80 -13.30
C GLN A 301 14.36 -8.69 -12.78
N ALA A 302 13.82 -7.55 -12.37
CA ALA A 302 14.58 -6.45 -11.77
C ALA A 302 15.27 -6.91 -10.47
N LEU A 303 14.56 -7.59 -9.57
CA LEU A 303 15.15 -8.15 -8.34
C LEU A 303 16.34 -9.08 -8.64
N ARG A 304 16.24 -9.94 -9.67
CA ARG A 304 17.35 -10.81 -10.09
C ARG A 304 18.51 -10.01 -10.69
N ARG A 305 18.22 -9.02 -11.54
CA ARG A 305 19.24 -8.15 -12.15
C ARG A 305 20.06 -7.42 -11.11
N HIS A 306 19.41 -6.91 -10.07
CA HIS A 306 20.06 -6.23 -8.95
C HIS A 306 20.58 -7.18 -7.86
N LYS A 307 20.50 -8.52 -8.08
CA LYS A 307 20.97 -9.57 -7.15
C LYS A 307 20.32 -9.48 -5.76
N ILE A 308 19.09 -8.95 -5.67
CA ILE A 308 18.35 -8.83 -4.43
C ILE A 308 17.87 -10.22 -3.98
N LYS A 309 18.27 -10.63 -2.76
CA LYS A 309 17.84 -11.89 -2.18
C LYS A 309 16.34 -11.83 -1.84
N HIS A 310 15.55 -12.68 -2.45
CA HIS A 310 14.10 -12.71 -2.25
C HIS A 310 13.50 -14.10 -2.37
N SER A 311 12.30 -14.27 -1.83
CA SER A 311 11.44 -15.43 -2.03
C SER A 311 10.27 -15.03 -2.93
N LYS A 312 9.74 -15.94 -3.73
CA LYS A 312 8.57 -15.70 -4.57
C LYS A 312 7.54 -16.80 -4.44
N ALA A 313 6.29 -16.47 -4.69
CA ALA A 313 5.20 -17.42 -4.83
C ALA A 313 4.27 -16.98 -5.98
N ALA A 314 3.91 -17.88 -6.86
CA ALA A 314 2.91 -17.68 -7.90
C ALA A 314 1.66 -18.50 -7.55
N ILE A 315 0.48 -17.87 -7.57
CA ILE A 315 -0.79 -18.53 -7.27
C ILE A 315 -1.62 -18.60 -8.56
N PRO A 316 -2.18 -19.77 -8.95
CA PRO A 316 -2.89 -19.94 -10.22
C PRO A 316 -4.34 -19.43 -10.17
N CYS A 317 -4.51 -18.17 -9.76
CA CYS A 317 -5.77 -17.42 -9.76
C CYS A 317 -5.53 -16.00 -10.31
N GLY A 318 -6.53 -15.13 -10.28
CA GLY A 318 -6.41 -13.71 -10.60
C GLY A 318 -6.49 -12.85 -9.34
N HIS A 319 -6.52 -11.55 -9.51
CA HIS A 319 -6.53 -10.56 -8.43
C HIS A 319 -7.78 -10.66 -7.53
N TYR A 320 -8.95 -10.67 -8.17
CA TYR A 320 -10.24 -10.79 -7.48
C TYR A 320 -10.55 -12.23 -7.07
N THR A 321 -10.20 -13.20 -7.91
CA THR A 321 -10.43 -14.61 -7.61
C THR A 321 -9.51 -15.12 -6.50
N LEU A 322 -8.48 -14.38 -6.08
CA LEU A 322 -7.68 -14.70 -4.91
C LEU A 322 -8.52 -14.70 -3.61
N GLY A 323 -9.56 -13.88 -3.53
CA GLY A 323 -10.51 -13.88 -2.40
C GLY A 323 -11.35 -15.15 -2.27
N GLU A 324 -11.34 -16.04 -3.25
CA GLU A 324 -12.13 -17.26 -3.25
C GLU A 324 -11.37 -18.47 -2.66
N LYS A 325 -12.14 -19.44 -2.15
CA LYS A 325 -11.58 -20.74 -1.74
C LYS A 325 -11.14 -21.54 -2.99
N PRO A 326 -10.01 -22.24 -2.98
CA PRO A 326 -9.06 -22.38 -1.85
C PRO A 326 -7.98 -21.29 -1.81
N TRP A 327 -7.97 -20.35 -2.76
CA TRP A 327 -6.86 -19.41 -2.99
C TRP A 327 -6.60 -18.49 -1.83
N VAL A 328 -7.66 -17.98 -1.19
CA VAL A 328 -7.55 -17.11 -0.01
C VAL A 328 -6.80 -17.79 1.15
N TYR A 329 -7.01 -19.09 1.36
CA TYR A 329 -6.29 -19.85 2.38
C TYR A 329 -4.84 -20.10 2.00
N LEU A 330 -4.58 -20.38 0.72
CA LEU A 330 -3.21 -20.59 0.23
C LEU A 330 -2.39 -19.30 0.33
N ASP A 331 -2.99 -18.17 0.00
CA ASP A 331 -2.37 -16.84 0.11
C ASP A 331 -2.08 -16.50 1.58
N GLY A 332 -3.09 -16.60 2.45
CA GLY A 332 -2.94 -16.38 3.89
C GLY A 332 -1.84 -17.28 4.49
N TYR A 333 -1.80 -18.58 4.13
CA TYR A 333 -0.74 -19.48 4.56
C TYR A 333 0.66 -19.01 4.10
N LYS A 334 0.79 -18.58 2.83
CA LYS A 334 2.08 -18.11 2.32
C LYS A 334 2.54 -16.82 3.01
N ILE A 335 1.62 -15.94 3.35
CA ILE A 335 1.91 -14.70 4.10
C ILE A 335 2.32 -15.04 5.53
N ILE A 336 1.46 -15.73 6.26
CA ILE A 336 1.63 -16.00 7.70
C ILE A 336 2.86 -16.86 7.96
N SER A 337 3.01 -17.97 7.24
CA SER A 337 4.15 -18.86 7.44
C SER A 337 5.50 -18.19 7.20
N TYR A 338 5.56 -17.27 6.23
CA TYR A 338 6.78 -16.54 5.93
C TYR A 338 7.14 -15.55 7.02
N LEU A 339 6.21 -14.66 7.39
CA LEU A 339 6.46 -13.67 8.43
C LEU A 339 6.71 -14.32 9.79
N HIS A 340 5.93 -15.34 10.15
CA HIS A 340 6.17 -16.08 11.38
C HIS A 340 7.58 -16.68 11.45
N LYS A 341 8.06 -17.28 10.36
CA LYS A 341 9.42 -17.86 10.29
C LYS A 341 10.52 -16.82 10.49
N HIS A 342 10.34 -15.60 10.00
CA HIS A 342 11.40 -14.60 9.96
C HIS A 342 11.31 -13.56 11.10
N LEU A 343 10.18 -13.51 11.81
CA LEU A 343 9.97 -12.60 12.94
C LEU A 343 10.09 -13.30 14.31
N LYS A 344 10.14 -14.62 14.31
CA LYS A 344 10.49 -15.41 15.53
C LYS A 344 11.97 -15.38 15.86
#